data_2058bcd681b50b02c0c32db6da073c63
#
_entry.id   2058bcd681b50b02c0c32db6da073c63
#
_cell.length_a   1.000
_cell.length_b   1.000
_cell.length_c   1.000
_cell.angle_alpha   90.00
_cell.angle_beta   90.00
_cell.angle_gamma   90.00
#
_symmetry.space_group_name_H-M   'P 1'
#
loop_
_entity.id
_entity.type
_entity.pdbx_description
1 polymer ?
#
loop_
_entity_poly.entity_id
_entity_poly.type
_entity_poly.pdbx_seq_one_letter_code
_entity_poly.pdbx_strand_id
1 'polypeptide(L)'
;MTREILIDPLTRLEGHGRINVFLDADGEVERAYLQIPELRGFEKFAQGRRAEDMPQITSRICGVCPMAHHMAATKALDDLYQVAPPPAAKKIRELLYSAFMVEDHALHFFFLGGPDFIVGPDAPRPERNILGVIAAVGLEIGKEVIGVRKQLRELVSAVAGKAIHPVFGLPGGVSRALTPELQDQAAAAAARAVEFGLFALGAFRTIVLGNPEYVELVTSEAYTHRTYAMGLVDAANRVTFYDGTLRVVDPDGREFLTFPPKDYLDHVAEHVEPWTYMKFCFLKDVGWKGFTDGVDSGVYSVAPLARLNASDGMATPRAHEAYEELVATLGGKPVHFTLANHWARIVELVYAAERMAELAADPEILDPKVRTLPTAVPTEGVGVVEAPRGTLFHHYRTDERGLITSANLIVATQNNAARIALSVDKAARALIHHGEANDGLLNRIEMAFRAYDPCFGCATHSLPGQMPLIVEIRDAGGALVREIQRD
;
A
#
# COMPACT_ATOMS: atom_id res chain seq x y z
N MET A 1 -34.73 11.71 13.92
CA MET A 1 -34.39 10.74 12.89
C MET A 1 -32.95 11.03 12.49
N THR A 2 -32.06 10.07 12.65
CA THR A 2 -30.66 10.21 12.19
C THR A 2 -30.69 10.33 10.67
N ARG A 3 -30.14 11.41 10.13
CA ARG A 3 -29.99 11.58 8.68
C ARG A 3 -28.68 10.89 8.30
N GLU A 4 -28.65 10.22 7.15
CA GLU A 4 -27.50 9.49 6.66
C GLU A 4 -27.17 9.93 5.23
N ILE A 5 -25.87 10.11 4.94
CA ILE A 5 -25.34 10.26 3.58
C ILE A 5 -24.55 9.00 3.26
N LEU A 6 -24.88 8.33 2.16
CA LEU A 6 -24.21 7.13 1.70
C LEU A 6 -23.38 7.44 0.43
N ILE A 7 -22.09 7.14 0.47
CA ILE A 7 -21.19 7.16 -0.69
C ILE A 7 -20.94 5.71 -1.11
N ASP A 8 -21.65 5.24 -2.15
CA ASP A 8 -21.61 3.86 -2.65
C ASP A 8 -21.94 3.85 -4.16
N PRO A 9 -21.12 3.23 -5.02
CA PRO A 9 -19.79 2.69 -4.73
C PRO A 9 -18.73 3.78 -4.61
N LEU A 10 -17.67 3.48 -3.84
CA LEU A 10 -16.44 4.28 -3.85
C LEU A 10 -15.72 4.12 -5.18
N THR A 11 -14.96 5.13 -5.58
CA THR A 11 -14.36 5.17 -6.92
C THR A 11 -12.83 5.28 -6.89
N ARG A 12 -12.18 4.79 -7.96
CA ARG A 12 -10.74 4.89 -8.21
C ARG A 12 -9.89 4.24 -7.10
N LEU A 13 -10.25 3.00 -6.77
CA LEU A 13 -9.57 2.13 -5.81
C LEU A 13 -9.60 0.67 -6.31
N GLU A 14 -8.92 -0.24 -5.63
CA GLU A 14 -9.09 -1.68 -5.82
C GLU A 14 -10.04 -2.24 -4.75
N GLY A 15 -10.97 -3.11 -5.17
CA GLY A 15 -11.97 -3.72 -4.28
C GLY A 15 -13.25 -2.91 -4.17
N HIS A 16 -14.07 -3.23 -3.16
CA HIS A 16 -15.35 -2.58 -2.90
C HIS A 16 -15.39 -1.99 -1.49
N GLY A 17 -15.91 -0.79 -1.40
CA GLY A 17 -16.11 -0.11 -0.13
C GLY A 17 -17.23 0.91 -0.25
N ARG A 18 -17.76 1.33 0.90
CA ARG A 18 -18.72 2.41 1.01
C ARG A 18 -18.42 3.26 2.25
N ILE A 19 -18.88 4.50 2.23
CA ILE A 19 -18.81 5.41 3.37
C ILE A 19 -20.23 5.75 3.79
N ASN A 20 -20.53 5.51 5.06
CA ASN A 20 -21.77 5.94 5.70
C ASN A 20 -21.44 7.13 6.61
N VAL A 21 -22.04 8.29 6.35
CA VAL A 21 -21.92 9.50 7.16
C VAL A 21 -23.21 9.72 7.90
N PHE A 22 -23.16 9.72 9.23
CA PHE A 22 -24.30 9.94 10.12
C PHE A 22 -24.30 11.38 10.60
N LEU A 23 -25.45 12.04 10.44
CA LEU A 23 -25.64 13.43 10.80
C LEU A 23 -26.49 13.55 12.06
N ASP A 24 -26.17 14.53 12.88
CA ASP A 24 -26.97 14.94 14.02
C ASP A 24 -28.22 15.76 13.60
N ALA A 25 -28.93 16.32 14.58
CA ALA A 25 -30.15 17.08 14.33
C ALA A 25 -29.89 18.41 13.59
N ASP A 26 -28.71 18.98 13.75
CA ASP A 26 -28.30 20.24 13.13
C ASP A 26 -27.69 20.03 11.74
N GLY A 27 -27.51 18.75 11.34
CA GLY A 27 -26.92 18.36 10.07
C GLY A 27 -25.39 18.32 10.07
N GLU A 28 -24.78 18.38 11.25
CA GLU A 28 -23.34 18.19 11.40
C GLU A 28 -23.00 16.70 11.46
N VAL A 29 -21.75 16.34 11.08
CA VAL A 29 -21.31 14.94 11.06
C VAL A 29 -21.04 14.47 12.49
N GLU A 30 -21.86 13.52 12.96
CA GLU A 30 -21.65 12.81 14.23
C GLU A 30 -20.53 11.78 14.09
N ARG A 31 -20.49 11.04 12.96
CA ARG A 31 -19.48 10.03 12.65
C ARG A 31 -19.53 9.61 11.17
N ALA A 32 -18.41 9.12 10.65
CA ALA A 32 -18.36 8.50 9.34
C ALA A 32 -17.67 7.13 9.41
N TYR A 33 -18.25 6.11 8.77
CA TYR A 33 -17.70 4.77 8.71
C TYR A 33 -17.28 4.41 7.29
N LEU A 34 -16.03 4.00 7.15
CA LEU A 34 -15.56 3.31 5.96
C LEU A 34 -15.81 1.81 6.11
N GLN A 35 -16.73 1.27 5.34
CA GLN A 35 -17.13 -0.13 5.39
C GLN A 35 -16.59 -0.89 4.18
N ILE A 36 -15.95 -2.02 4.45
CA ILE A 36 -15.47 -2.95 3.43
C ILE A 36 -16.30 -4.23 3.54
N PRO A 37 -17.23 -4.48 2.57
CA PRO A 37 -18.15 -5.61 2.62
C PRO A 37 -17.57 -6.90 2.03
N GLU A 38 -16.37 -6.87 1.47
CA GLU A 38 -15.72 -8.04 0.90
C GLU A 38 -15.05 -8.90 1.97
N LEU A 39 -15.10 -10.22 1.76
CA LEU A 39 -14.37 -11.19 2.55
C LEU A 39 -13.78 -12.27 1.67
N ARG A 40 -12.46 -12.50 1.82
CA ARG A 40 -11.74 -13.52 1.07
C ARG A 40 -10.86 -14.35 2.00
N GLY A 41 -11.26 -15.53 2.40
CA GLY A 41 -10.61 -16.37 3.41
C GLY A 41 -9.28 -17.02 3.00
N PHE A 42 -8.31 -16.28 2.45
CA PHE A 42 -7.03 -16.83 1.98
C PHE A 42 -6.22 -17.50 3.08
N GLU A 43 -6.23 -16.99 4.29
CA GLU A 43 -5.52 -17.60 5.43
C GLU A 43 -6.06 -19.00 5.72
N LYS A 44 -7.37 -19.19 5.65
CA LYS A 44 -7.99 -20.52 5.82
C LYS A 44 -7.83 -21.40 4.59
N PHE A 45 -8.00 -20.82 3.41
CA PHE A 45 -7.82 -21.52 2.15
C PHE A 45 -6.40 -22.09 2.00
N ALA A 46 -5.41 -21.42 2.57
CA ALA A 46 -4.02 -21.86 2.59
C ALA A 46 -3.77 -23.10 3.45
N GLN A 47 -4.58 -23.35 4.48
CA GLN A 47 -4.38 -24.50 5.39
C GLN A 47 -4.47 -25.82 4.63
N GLY A 48 -3.52 -26.72 4.88
CA GLY A 48 -3.37 -28.01 4.22
C GLY A 48 -2.73 -27.93 2.81
N ARG A 49 -2.40 -26.73 2.33
CA ARG A 49 -1.63 -26.55 1.08
C ARG A 49 -0.14 -26.70 1.35
N ARG A 50 0.62 -27.04 0.32
CA ARG A 50 2.07 -27.09 0.41
C ARG A 50 2.62 -25.68 0.55
N ALA A 51 3.63 -25.49 1.40
CA ALA A 51 4.25 -24.18 1.60
C ALA A 51 4.79 -23.60 0.29
N GLU A 52 5.38 -24.43 -0.58
CA GLU A 52 5.93 -24.00 -1.88
C GLU A 52 4.88 -23.44 -2.85
N ASP A 53 3.60 -23.75 -2.65
CA ASP A 53 2.51 -23.21 -3.47
C ASP A 53 2.09 -21.80 -3.04
N MET A 54 2.50 -21.35 -1.85
CA MET A 54 2.08 -20.07 -1.28
C MET A 54 2.42 -18.85 -2.13
N PRO A 55 3.61 -18.72 -2.77
CA PRO A 55 3.89 -17.59 -3.64
C PRO A 55 2.93 -17.48 -4.83
N GLN A 56 2.41 -18.59 -5.32
CA GLN A 56 1.42 -18.61 -6.41
C GLN A 56 -0.01 -18.39 -5.89
N ILE A 57 -0.36 -18.97 -4.75
CA ILE A 57 -1.69 -18.82 -4.13
C ILE A 57 -1.89 -17.37 -3.72
N THR A 58 -0.98 -16.81 -2.94
CA THR A 58 -1.12 -15.47 -2.37
C THR A 58 -0.99 -14.35 -3.39
N SER A 59 -0.25 -14.56 -4.48
CA SER A 59 -0.24 -13.59 -5.58
C SER A 59 -1.63 -13.33 -6.16
N ARG A 60 -2.60 -14.24 -5.99
CA ARG A 60 -3.97 -14.11 -6.46
C ARG A 60 -4.91 -13.38 -5.50
N ILE A 61 -4.39 -12.97 -4.34
CA ILE A 61 -5.12 -12.06 -3.46
C ILE A 61 -5.45 -10.76 -4.20
N CYS A 62 -4.56 -10.31 -5.08
CA CYS A 62 -4.74 -9.06 -5.82
C CYS A 62 -4.33 -9.19 -7.29
N GLY A 63 -5.05 -8.48 -8.16
CA GLY A 63 -4.68 -8.31 -9.56
C GLY A 63 -3.78 -7.09 -9.83
N VAL A 64 -3.66 -6.17 -8.86
CA VAL A 64 -2.85 -4.95 -8.97
C VAL A 64 -1.46 -5.15 -8.35
N CYS A 65 -1.37 -5.74 -7.14
CA CYS A 65 -0.10 -5.94 -6.43
C CYS A 65 0.32 -7.43 -6.28
N PRO A 66 0.15 -8.30 -7.28
CA PRO A 66 0.48 -9.73 -7.18
C PRO A 66 1.97 -9.97 -6.90
N MET A 67 2.86 -9.10 -7.38
CA MET A 67 4.30 -9.19 -7.17
C MET A 67 4.65 -9.00 -5.68
N ALA A 68 3.97 -8.11 -4.97
CA ALA A 68 4.23 -7.88 -3.54
C ALA A 68 3.90 -9.15 -2.72
N HIS A 69 2.72 -9.74 -2.94
CA HIS A 69 2.34 -11.00 -2.29
C HIS A 69 3.25 -12.16 -2.67
N HIS A 70 3.63 -12.28 -3.95
CA HIS A 70 4.58 -13.29 -4.41
C HIS A 70 5.93 -13.16 -3.71
N MET A 71 6.44 -11.94 -3.59
CA MET A 71 7.75 -11.69 -2.98
C MET A 71 7.74 -11.88 -1.46
N ALA A 72 6.72 -11.37 -0.76
CA ALA A 72 6.58 -11.59 0.68
C ALA A 72 6.47 -13.10 1.00
N ALA A 73 5.66 -13.85 0.21
CA ALA A 73 5.56 -15.28 0.36
C ALA A 73 6.88 -15.99 0.06
N THR A 74 7.60 -15.60 -0.98
CA THR A 74 8.91 -16.18 -1.31
C THR A 74 9.92 -15.97 -0.18
N LYS A 75 9.96 -14.75 0.40
CA LYS A 75 10.83 -14.46 1.56
C LYS A 75 10.40 -15.23 2.82
N ALA A 76 9.09 -15.40 3.04
CA ALA A 76 8.60 -16.25 4.12
C ALA A 76 9.03 -17.71 3.96
N LEU A 77 9.12 -18.20 2.71
CA LEU A 77 9.66 -19.54 2.45
C LEU A 77 11.17 -19.62 2.65
N ASP A 78 11.93 -18.57 2.31
CA ASP A 78 13.37 -18.53 2.60
C ASP A 78 13.62 -18.69 4.11
N ASP A 79 12.86 -17.97 4.94
CA ASP A 79 12.94 -18.03 6.40
C ASP A 79 12.42 -19.38 6.93
N LEU A 80 11.29 -19.86 6.43
CA LEU A 80 10.67 -21.14 6.82
C LEU A 80 11.60 -22.34 6.58
N TYR A 81 12.34 -22.33 5.46
CA TYR A 81 13.31 -23.36 5.12
C TYR A 81 14.75 -23.04 5.57
N GLN A 82 14.96 -21.92 6.27
CA GLN A 82 16.27 -21.44 6.72
C GLN A 82 17.31 -21.44 5.60
N VAL A 83 16.95 -20.96 4.43
CA VAL A 83 17.77 -20.93 3.23
C VAL A 83 18.00 -19.51 2.74
N ALA A 84 19.26 -19.15 2.50
CA ALA A 84 19.60 -17.86 1.93
C ALA A 84 19.72 -17.95 0.40
N PRO A 85 19.02 -17.11 -0.37
CA PRO A 85 19.21 -17.01 -1.81
C PRO A 85 20.61 -16.46 -2.14
N PRO A 86 21.25 -16.94 -3.22
CA PRO A 86 22.51 -16.37 -3.71
C PRO A 86 22.37 -14.88 -4.07
N PRO A 87 23.48 -14.10 -4.09
CA PRO A 87 23.43 -12.66 -4.40
C PRO A 87 22.74 -12.34 -5.72
N ALA A 88 23.02 -13.05 -6.80
CA ALA A 88 22.35 -12.85 -8.10
C ALA A 88 20.83 -13.05 -8.00
N ALA A 89 20.38 -14.06 -7.27
CA ALA A 89 18.94 -14.29 -7.08
C ALA A 89 18.27 -13.14 -6.31
N LYS A 90 18.93 -12.61 -5.28
CA LYS A 90 18.43 -11.43 -4.56
C LYS A 90 18.33 -10.21 -5.49
N LYS A 91 19.36 -9.95 -6.29
CA LYS A 91 19.37 -8.86 -7.26
C LYS A 91 18.28 -8.99 -8.31
N ILE A 92 18.05 -10.19 -8.84
CA ILE A 92 16.96 -10.45 -9.80
C ILE A 92 15.59 -10.20 -9.15
N ARG A 93 15.39 -10.67 -7.91
CA ARG A 93 14.14 -10.43 -7.18
C ARG A 93 13.90 -8.93 -6.97
N GLU A 94 14.91 -8.22 -6.52
CA GLU A 94 14.84 -6.79 -6.22
C GLU A 94 14.67 -5.95 -7.49
N LEU A 95 15.33 -6.31 -8.60
CA LEU A 95 15.15 -5.68 -9.91
C LEU A 95 13.69 -5.73 -10.37
N LEU A 96 13.10 -6.92 -10.35
CA LEU A 96 11.70 -7.10 -10.77
C LEU A 96 10.72 -6.45 -9.78
N TYR A 97 11.08 -6.45 -8.50
CA TYR A 97 10.29 -5.78 -7.48
C TYR A 97 10.29 -4.26 -7.67
N SER A 98 11.45 -3.67 -7.97
CA SER A 98 11.58 -2.25 -8.29
C SER A 98 10.81 -1.88 -9.56
N ALA A 99 10.86 -2.71 -10.60
CA ALA A 99 10.07 -2.52 -11.83
C ALA A 99 8.56 -2.51 -11.53
N PHE A 100 8.10 -3.40 -10.67
CA PHE A 100 6.72 -3.44 -10.20
C PHE A 100 6.35 -2.18 -9.40
N MET A 101 7.23 -1.69 -8.51
CA MET A 101 6.97 -0.48 -7.74
C MET A 101 6.81 0.75 -8.63
N VAL A 102 7.64 0.91 -9.66
CA VAL A 102 7.50 1.98 -10.66
C VAL A 102 6.14 1.87 -11.38
N GLU A 103 5.77 0.68 -11.82
CA GLU A 103 4.53 0.42 -12.57
C GLU A 103 3.29 0.72 -11.74
N ASP A 104 3.27 0.28 -10.49
CA ASP A 104 2.13 0.44 -9.56
C ASP A 104 2.00 1.91 -9.11
N HIS A 105 3.09 2.57 -8.74
CA HIS A 105 3.07 4.00 -8.39
C HIS A 105 2.64 4.89 -9.55
N ALA A 106 3.06 4.56 -10.78
CA ALA A 106 2.60 5.24 -11.98
C ALA A 106 1.10 5.03 -12.22
N LEU A 107 0.61 3.80 -11.99
CA LEU A 107 -0.83 3.50 -12.07
C LEU A 107 -1.62 4.40 -11.12
N HIS A 108 -1.23 4.44 -9.84
CA HIS A 108 -1.95 5.24 -8.86
C HIS A 108 -1.92 6.72 -9.21
N PHE A 109 -0.72 7.28 -9.44
CA PHE A 109 -0.57 8.72 -9.65
C PHE A 109 -1.33 9.23 -10.87
N PHE A 110 -1.26 8.54 -12.01
CA PHE A 110 -1.89 9.03 -13.24
C PHE A 110 -3.35 8.59 -13.41
N PHE A 111 -3.79 7.49 -12.82
CA PHE A 111 -5.13 6.92 -13.09
C PHE A 111 -6.07 7.02 -11.88
N LEU A 112 -5.57 6.94 -10.65
CA LEU A 112 -6.39 6.88 -9.46
C LEU A 112 -6.41 8.20 -8.69
N GLY A 113 -5.24 8.71 -8.28
CA GLY A 113 -5.10 9.95 -7.51
C GLY A 113 -5.04 11.21 -8.38
N GLY A 114 -4.31 11.13 -9.51
CA GLY A 114 -4.07 12.27 -10.39
C GLY A 114 -5.31 13.00 -10.92
N PRO A 115 -6.41 12.31 -11.26
CA PRO A 115 -7.62 13.01 -11.70
C PRO A 115 -8.12 14.09 -10.75
N ASP A 116 -7.89 13.96 -9.44
CA ASP A 116 -8.29 14.95 -8.44
C ASP A 116 -7.54 16.29 -8.57
N PHE A 117 -6.32 16.26 -9.10
CA PHE A 117 -5.48 17.45 -9.27
C PHE A 117 -5.36 17.89 -10.73
N ILE A 118 -5.34 16.94 -11.67
CA ILE A 118 -5.17 17.22 -13.09
C ILE A 118 -6.47 17.73 -13.71
N VAL A 119 -7.60 17.12 -13.36
CA VAL A 119 -8.94 17.51 -13.82
C VAL A 119 -9.59 18.48 -12.83
N GLY A 120 -9.33 18.27 -11.54
CA GLY A 120 -9.84 19.07 -10.43
C GLY A 120 -10.75 18.29 -9.49
N PRO A 121 -10.72 18.59 -8.18
CA PRO A 121 -11.49 17.86 -7.18
C PRO A 121 -12.99 18.09 -7.31
N ASP A 122 -13.41 19.25 -7.82
CA ASP A 122 -14.80 19.64 -7.97
C ASP A 122 -15.31 19.50 -9.42
N ALA A 123 -14.49 19.00 -10.34
CA ALA A 123 -14.90 18.73 -11.71
C ALA A 123 -16.05 17.70 -11.76
N PRO A 124 -16.90 17.69 -12.77
CA PRO A 124 -17.98 16.72 -12.90
C PRO A 124 -17.47 15.28 -12.82
N ARG A 125 -18.18 14.40 -12.09
CA ARG A 125 -17.79 13.00 -11.88
C ARG A 125 -17.42 12.26 -13.19
N PRO A 126 -18.14 12.43 -14.33
CA PRO A 126 -17.79 11.78 -15.59
C PRO A 126 -16.43 12.20 -16.18
N GLU A 127 -15.89 13.34 -15.75
CA GLU A 127 -14.60 13.87 -16.23
C GLU A 127 -13.44 13.46 -15.32
N ARG A 128 -13.69 13.13 -14.05
CA ARG A 128 -12.66 12.75 -13.06
C ARG A 128 -12.18 11.30 -13.24
N ASN A 129 -11.63 11.01 -14.43
CA ASN A 129 -11.11 9.70 -14.81
C ASN A 129 -9.93 9.84 -15.80
N ILE A 130 -9.42 8.69 -16.29
CA ILE A 130 -8.29 8.68 -17.22
C ILE A 130 -8.55 9.44 -18.53
N LEU A 131 -9.78 9.44 -19.02
CA LEU A 131 -10.12 10.17 -20.25
C LEU A 131 -10.05 11.69 -20.01
N GLY A 132 -10.54 12.16 -18.86
CA GLY A 132 -10.39 13.56 -18.46
C GLY A 132 -8.93 13.95 -18.25
N VAL A 133 -8.12 13.07 -17.64
CA VAL A 133 -6.67 13.29 -17.53
C VAL A 133 -6.04 13.44 -18.92
N ILE A 134 -6.30 12.53 -19.85
CA ILE A 134 -5.76 12.60 -21.21
C ILE A 134 -6.24 13.89 -21.94
N ALA A 135 -7.49 14.29 -21.74
CA ALA A 135 -8.00 15.53 -22.30
C ALA A 135 -7.28 16.78 -21.75
N ALA A 136 -6.92 16.77 -20.46
CA ALA A 136 -6.23 17.88 -19.80
C ALA A 136 -4.73 17.96 -20.14
N VAL A 137 -4.01 16.81 -20.14
CA VAL A 137 -2.55 16.79 -20.33
C VAL A 137 -2.11 16.45 -21.76
N GLY A 138 -3.03 16.02 -22.60
CA GLY A 138 -2.77 15.65 -23.99
C GLY A 138 -2.46 14.16 -24.19
N LEU A 139 -2.74 13.70 -25.42
CA LEU A 139 -2.64 12.28 -25.81
C LEU A 139 -1.20 11.75 -25.72
N GLU A 140 -0.20 12.57 -26.02
CA GLU A 140 1.21 12.14 -26.04
C GLU A 140 1.70 11.77 -24.63
N ILE A 141 1.33 12.55 -23.61
CA ILE A 141 1.62 12.22 -22.20
C ILE A 141 0.91 10.92 -21.80
N GLY A 142 -0.37 10.76 -22.20
CA GLY A 142 -1.10 9.52 -21.94
C GLY A 142 -0.44 8.30 -22.57
N LYS A 143 0.06 8.41 -23.82
CA LYS A 143 0.81 7.35 -24.50
C LYS A 143 2.12 7.03 -23.78
N GLU A 144 2.85 8.04 -23.29
CA GLU A 144 4.10 7.82 -22.55
C GLU A 144 3.88 7.05 -21.26
N VAL A 145 2.89 7.44 -20.44
CA VAL A 145 2.52 6.72 -19.22
C VAL A 145 2.19 5.25 -19.50
N ILE A 146 1.37 5.00 -20.54
CA ILE A 146 1.01 3.64 -20.95
C ILE A 146 2.24 2.89 -21.48
N GLY A 147 3.10 3.55 -22.24
CA GLY A 147 4.30 2.98 -22.85
C GLY A 147 5.32 2.51 -21.82
N VAL A 148 5.62 3.33 -20.79
CA VAL A 148 6.51 2.96 -19.69
C VAL A 148 5.95 1.75 -18.93
N ARG A 149 4.69 1.78 -18.53
CA ARG A 149 4.05 0.67 -17.81
C ARG A 149 4.06 -0.62 -18.65
N LYS A 150 3.81 -0.53 -19.97
CA LYS A 150 3.86 -1.68 -20.87
C LYS A 150 5.28 -2.27 -20.91
N GLN A 151 6.32 -1.48 -21.07
CA GLN A 151 7.71 -1.93 -21.11
C GLN A 151 8.12 -2.63 -19.80
N LEU A 152 7.74 -2.08 -18.64
CA LEU A 152 8.02 -2.71 -17.34
C LEU A 152 7.31 -4.07 -17.20
N ARG A 153 6.05 -4.18 -17.65
CA ARG A 153 5.31 -5.45 -17.66
C ARG A 153 5.91 -6.48 -18.62
N GLU A 154 6.43 -6.04 -19.78
CA GLU A 154 7.14 -6.90 -20.72
C GLU A 154 8.42 -7.44 -20.10
N LEU A 155 9.22 -6.63 -19.41
CA LEU A 155 10.39 -7.06 -18.66
C LEU A 155 10.01 -8.08 -17.57
N VAL A 156 9.00 -7.78 -16.74
CA VAL A 156 8.52 -8.70 -15.71
C VAL A 156 8.06 -10.01 -16.33
N SER A 157 7.30 -9.98 -17.43
CA SER A 157 6.85 -11.18 -18.14
C SER A 157 8.00 -12.00 -18.69
N ALA A 158 8.99 -11.31 -19.26
CA ALA A 158 10.18 -11.94 -19.84
C ALA A 158 11.03 -12.68 -18.79
N VAL A 159 11.16 -12.17 -17.58
CA VAL A 159 11.96 -12.78 -16.51
C VAL A 159 11.12 -13.67 -15.59
N ALA A 160 9.94 -13.24 -15.17
CA ALA A 160 9.09 -13.93 -14.20
C ALA A 160 8.04 -14.87 -14.81
N GLY A 161 8.03 -15.00 -16.15
CA GLY A 161 7.14 -15.91 -16.89
C GLY A 161 5.73 -15.38 -17.12
N LYS A 162 5.26 -14.40 -16.34
CA LYS A 162 3.95 -13.75 -16.47
C LYS A 162 4.03 -12.28 -16.03
N ALA A 163 3.34 -11.41 -16.75
CA ALA A 163 3.23 -10.00 -16.39
C ALA A 163 2.39 -9.79 -15.13
N ILE A 164 1.34 -10.62 -14.95
CA ILE A 164 0.47 -10.63 -13.78
C ILE A 164 0.58 -12.01 -13.14
N HIS A 165 0.62 -12.07 -11.81
CA HIS A 165 0.84 -13.29 -11.02
C HIS A 165 2.15 -14.01 -11.39
N PRO A 166 3.32 -13.41 -11.06
CA PRO A 166 4.64 -13.95 -11.38
C PRO A 166 4.87 -15.31 -10.73
N VAL A 167 5.75 -16.12 -11.32
CA VAL A 167 6.01 -17.51 -10.89
C VAL A 167 7.51 -17.83 -10.81
N PHE A 168 8.35 -16.84 -10.48
CA PHE A 168 9.80 -16.96 -10.56
C PHE A 168 10.51 -17.16 -9.20
N GLY A 169 9.93 -16.63 -8.11
CA GLY A 169 10.49 -16.77 -6.77
C GLY A 169 10.29 -18.19 -6.24
N LEU A 170 11.36 -18.79 -5.74
CA LEU A 170 11.40 -20.12 -5.15
C LEU A 170 12.12 -20.06 -3.80
N PRO A 171 11.86 -20.98 -2.85
CA PRO A 171 12.67 -21.08 -1.64
C PRO A 171 14.17 -21.15 -2.00
N GLY A 172 14.95 -20.26 -1.46
CA GLY A 172 16.39 -20.16 -1.69
C GLY A 172 16.80 -19.55 -3.03
N GLY A 173 15.89 -18.90 -3.79
CA GLY A 173 16.30 -18.23 -5.02
C GLY A 173 15.21 -17.94 -6.03
N VAL A 174 15.58 -18.06 -7.32
CA VAL A 174 14.69 -17.84 -8.47
C VAL A 174 14.75 -19.01 -9.44
N SER A 175 13.74 -19.11 -10.32
CA SER A 175 13.58 -20.25 -11.25
C SER A 175 14.60 -20.27 -12.38
N ARG A 176 15.23 -19.14 -12.72
CA ARG A 176 16.24 -19.04 -13.78
C ARG A 176 17.15 -17.84 -13.59
N ALA A 177 18.38 -17.93 -14.11
CA ALA A 177 19.31 -16.82 -14.19
C ALA A 177 18.88 -15.78 -15.24
N LEU A 178 19.34 -14.57 -15.08
CA LEU A 178 19.22 -13.52 -16.09
C LEU A 178 20.21 -13.78 -17.23
N THR A 179 19.80 -13.46 -18.46
CA THR A 179 20.72 -13.47 -19.60
C THR A 179 21.23 -12.06 -19.90
N PRO A 180 22.37 -11.91 -20.63
CA PRO A 180 22.84 -10.58 -21.03
C PRO A 180 21.80 -9.75 -21.78
N GLU A 181 21.00 -10.39 -22.67
CA GLU A 181 19.94 -9.71 -23.41
C GLU A 181 18.81 -9.20 -22.51
N LEU A 182 18.48 -9.94 -21.44
CA LEU A 182 17.49 -9.52 -20.44
C LEU A 182 18.05 -8.44 -19.53
N GLN A 183 19.38 -8.45 -19.24
CA GLN A 183 20.06 -7.36 -18.53
C GLN A 183 20.01 -6.08 -19.35
N ASP A 184 20.29 -6.13 -20.65
CA ASP A 184 20.22 -4.97 -21.57
C ASP A 184 18.79 -4.41 -21.62
N GLN A 185 17.78 -5.28 -21.70
CA GLN A 185 16.37 -4.87 -21.64
C GLN A 185 16.02 -4.22 -20.31
N ALA A 186 16.54 -4.75 -19.20
CA ALA A 186 16.34 -4.17 -17.88
C ALA A 186 17.01 -2.80 -17.75
N ALA A 187 18.22 -2.64 -18.26
CA ALA A 187 18.95 -1.37 -18.28
C ALA A 187 18.20 -0.30 -19.10
N ALA A 188 17.71 -0.67 -20.29
CA ALA A 188 16.91 0.23 -21.13
C ALA A 188 15.57 0.62 -20.47
N ALA A 189 14.90 -0.34 -19.83
CA ALA A 189 13.64 -0.05 -19.10
C ALA A 189 13.91 0.83 -17.88
N ALA A 190 15.01 0.61 -17.15
CA ALA A 190 15.40 1.41 -15.99
C ALA A 190 15.74 2.85 -16.37
N ALA A 191 16.51 3.07 -17.43
CA ALA A 191 16.83 4.41 -17.92
C ALA A 191 15.57 5.21 -18.24
N ARG A 192 14.63 4.59 -18.96
CA ARG A 192 13.33 5.22 -19.26
C ARG A 192 12.49 5.45 -18.01
N ALA A 193 12.51 4.53 -17.05
CA ALA A 193 11.79 4.67 -15.80
C ALA A 193 12.33 5.85 -14.95
N VAL A 194 13.65 6.08 -14.95
CA VAL A 194 14.25 7.25 -14.28
C VAL A 194 13.80 8.56 -14.93
N GLU A 195 13.84 8.66 -16.25
CA GLU A 195 13.34 9.84 -16.97
C GLU A 195 11.86 10.08 -16.69
N PHE A 196 11.07 9.01 -16.69
CA PHE A 196 9.64 9.07 -16.38
C PHE A 196 9.38 9.51 -14.92
N GLY A 197 10.18 9.04 -13.96
CA GLY A 197 10.07 9.47 -12.56
C GLY A 197 10.35 10.96 -12.38
N LEU A 198 11.37 11.48 -13.06
CA LEU A 198 11.68 12.91 -13.06
C LEU A 198 10.60 13.74 -13.76
N PHE A 199 10.02 13.22 -14.85
CA PHE A 199 8.85 13.82 -15.48
C PHE A 199 7.66 13.87 -14.51
N ALA A 200 7.37 12.79 -13.77
CA ALA A 200 6.29 12.75 -12.80
C ALA A 200 6.49 13.77 -11.66
N LEU A 201 7.74 13.93 -11.15
CA LEU A 201 8.07 14.99 -10.19
C LEU A 201 7.83 16.39 -10.77
N GLY A 202 8.27 16.64 -12.01
CA GLY A 202 8.03 17.90 -12.70
C GLY A 202 6.53 18.20 -12.88
N ALA A 203 5.75 17.19 -13.24
CA ALA A 203 4.30 17.30 -13.36
C ALA A 203 3.65 17.65 -12.01
N PHE A 204 4.07 17.00 -10.91
CA PHE A 204 3.56 17.29 -9.58
C PHE A 204 3.89 18.73 -9.16
N ARG A 205 5.12 19.19 -9.38
CA ARG A 205 5.54 20.57 -9.09
C ARG A 205 4.67 21.58 -9.86
N THR A 206 4.45 21.33 -11.14
CA THR A 206 3.69 22.27 -11.99
C THR A 206 2.19 22.26 -11.64
N ILE A 207 1.60 21.09 -11.47
CA ILE A 207 0.15 20.94 -11.32
C ILE A 207 -0.27 21.21 -9.86
N VAL A 208 0.43 20.64 -8.90
CA VAL A 208 0.03 20.70 -7.48
C VAL A 208 0.72 21.85 -6.76
N LEU A 209 2.04 21.92 -6.79
CA LEU A 209 2.78 22.95 -6.03
C LEU A 209 2.69 24.33 -6.72
N GLY A 210 2.52 24.36 -8.04
CA GLY A 210 2.29 25.60 -8.81
C GLY A 210 0.89 26.20 -8.65
N ASN A 211 -0.04 25.49 -8.00
CA ASN A 211 -1.40 25.97 -7.73
C ASN A 211 -1.58 26.21 -6.22
N PRO A 212 -1.70 27.48 -5.77
CA PRO A 212 -1.87 27.82 -4.35
C PRO A 212 -3.09 27.13 -3.70
N GLU A 213 -4.20 26.97 -4.43
CA GLU A 213 -5.40 26.32 -3.90
C GLU A 213 -5.14 24.83 -3.61
N TYR A 214 -4.31 24.17 -4.42
CA TYR A 214 -3.94 22.78 -4.20
C TYR A 214 -2.92 22.63 -3.06
N VAL A 215 -2.02 23.59 -2.90
CA VAL A 215 -1.11 23.63 -1.73
C VAL A 215 -1.93 23.77 -0.46
N GLU A 216 -2.89 24.72 -0.42
CA GLU A 216 -3.81 24.89 0.71
C GLU A 216 -4.62 23.61 0.97
N LEU A 217 -5.15 22.97 -0.08
CA LEU A 217 -5.87 21.70 0.03
C LEU A 217 -5.00 20.60 0.64
N VAL A 218 -3.78 20.43 0.15
CA VAL A 218 -2.84 19.38 0.62
C VAL A 218 -2.47 19.60 2.09
N THR A 219 -2.31 20.84 2.51
CA THR A 219 -1.88 21.21 3.88
C THR A 219 -3.04 21.52 4.82
N SER A 220 -4.30 21.36 4.36
CA SER A 220 -5.48 21.69 5.17
C SER A 220 -5.62 20.76 6.38
N GLU A 221 -6.25 21.30 7.44
CA GLU A 221 -6.50 20.54 8.67
C GLU A 221 -7.42 19.32 8.45
N ALA A 222 -8.31 19.38 7.46
CA ALA A 222 -9.17 18.25 7.08
C ALA A 222 -8.40 16.96 6.72
N TYR A 223 -7.16 17.11 6.27
CA TYR A 223 -6.28 16.00 5.87
C TYR A 223 -5.01 15.90 6.75
N THR A 224 -4.97 16.58 7.87
CA THR A 224 -3.82 16.55 8.79
C THR A 224 -4.06 15.57 9.92
N HIS A 225 -3.11 14.68 10.16
CA HIS A 225 -3.18 13.71 11.26
C HIS A 225 -1.81 13.45 11.87
N ARG A 226 -1.75 13.41 13.18
CA ARG A 226 -0.54 13.15 13.97
C ARG A 226 -0.58 11.73 14.52
N THR A 227 -0.10 10.75 13.75
CA THR A 227 -0.04 9.35 14.14
C THR A 227 1.36 8.81 14.00
N TYR A 228 1.61 7.64 14.59
CA TYR A 228 2.85 6.92 14.38
C TYR A 228 3.07 6.60 12.90
N ALA A 229 4.34 6.51 12.50
CA ALA A 229 4.75 6.13 11.16
C ALA A 229 5.73 4.96 11.23
N MET A 230 5.51 3.93 10.42
CA MET A 230 6.36 2.75 10.34
C MET A 230 6.80 2.51 8.89
N GLY A 231 8.04 2.06 8.72
CA GLY A 231 8.58 1.66 7.42
C GLY A 231 9.83 0.82 7.54
N LEU A 232 10.15 0.11 6.47
CA LEU A 232 11.36 -0.69 6.36
C LEU A 232 12.55 0.22 6.01
N VAL A 233 13.62 0.12 6.78
CA VAL A 233 14.84 0.91 6.59
C VAL A 233 16.09 0.04 6.48
N ASP A 234 17.09 0.54 5.73
CA ASP A 234 18.42 -0.06 5.64
C ASP A 234 19.27 0.25 6.89
N ALA A 235 20.52 -0.23 6.91
CA ALA A 235 21.45 0.01 8.02
C ALA A 235 21.81 1.50 8.23
N ALA A 236 21.54 2.37 7.25
CA ALA A 236 21.72 3.82 7.35
C ALA A 236 20.38 4.55 7.60
N ASN A 237 19.35 3.83 8.03
CA ASN A 237 17.98 4.34 8.22
C ASN A 237 17.36 4.96 6.96
N ARG A 238 17.75 4.54 5.76
CA ARG A 238 17.13 5.01 4.51
C ARG A 238 16.06 4.04 4.06
N VAL A 239 15.07 4.54 3.33
CA VAL A 239 13.98 3.72 2.78
C VAL A 239 14.54 2.56 1.97
N THR A 240 14.01 1.36 2.23
CA THR A 240 14.25 0.17 1.43
C THR A 240 12.94 -0.59 1.22
N PHE A 241 12.79 -1.28 0.07
CA PHE A 241 11.56 -2.03 -0.21
C PHE A 241 11.69 -3.53 -0.01
N TYR A 242 12.90 -4.05 0.03
CA TYR A 242 13.14 -5.49 -0.04
C TYR A 242 13.66 -6.09 1.27
N ASP A 243 14.82 -5.67 1.74
CA ASP A 243 15.43 -6.14 2.99
C ASP A 243 15.67 -4.95 3.93
N GLY A 244 15.49 -5.15 5.24
CA GLY A 244 15.73 -4.11 6.22
C GLY A 244 15.18 -4.44 7.59
N THR A 245 15.14 -3.42 8.43
CA THR A 245 14.58 -3.44 9.78
C THR A 245 13.36 -2.51 9.82
N LEU A 246 12.34 -2.87 10.56
CA LEU A 246 11.18 -2.00 10.76
C LEU A 246 11.51 -0.93 11.78
N ARG A 247 11.33 0.32 11.39
CA ARG A 247 11.50 1.50 12.24
C ARG A 247 10.17 2.20 12.41
N VAL A 248 9.83 2.55 13.65
CA VAL A 248 8.64 3.29 14.02
C VAL A 248 9.06 4.62 14.65
N VAL A 249 8.48 5.70 14.15
CA VAL A 249 8.61 7.03 14.76
C VAL A 249 7.27 7.48 15.34
N ASP A 250 7.34 8.22 16.43
CA ASP A 250 6.17 8.80 17.09
C ASP A 250 5.61 10.01 16.31
N PRO A 251 4.44 10.56 16.68
CA PRO A 251 3.86 11.72 16.04
C PRO A 251 4.73 13.00 16.10
N ASP A 252 5.74 13.05 16.96
CA ASP A 252 6.71 14.16 17.05
C ASP A 252 7.98 13.90 16.22
N GLY A 253 8.07 12.74 15.54
CA GLY A 253 9.20 12.34 14.69
C GLY A 253 10.38 11.73 15.45
N ARG A 254 10.20 11.40 16.74
CA ARG A 254 11.23 10.71 17.51
C ARG A 254 11.15 9.21 17.26
N GLU A 255 12.30 8.55 17.22
CA GLU A 255 12.32 7.09 17.16
C GLU A 255 11.61 6.49 18.37
N PHE A 256 10.59 5.69 18.12
CA PHE A 256 9.81 5.03 19.16
C PHE A 256 10.33 3.61 19.40
N LEU A 257 10.50 2.84 18.31
CA LEU A 257 11.09 1.50 18.37
C LEU A 257 11.62 1.07 16.99
N THR A 258 12.53 0.08 17.03
CA THR A 258 13.10 -0.57 15.84
C THR A 258 13.14 -2.06 16.12
N PHE A 259 12.67 -2.89 15.18
CA PHE A 259 12.60 -4.33 15.36
C PHE A 259 12.80 -5.09 14.04
N PRO A 260 13.37 -6.32 14.10
CA PRO A 260 13.46 -7.16 12.93
C PRO A 260 12.07 -7.64 12.50
N PRO A 261 11.81 -7.79 11.18
CA PRO A 261 10.49 -8.13 10.65
C PRO A 261 9.83 -9.37 11.26
N LYS A 262 10.61 -10.36 11.70
CA LYS A 262 10.10 -11.60 12.31
C LYS A 262 9.40 -11.37 13.65
N ASP A 263 9.72 -10.29 14.36
CA ASP A 263 9.20 -9.99 15.70
C ASP A 263 7.93 -9.11 15.64
N TYR A 264 7.33 -8.92 14.45
CA TYR A 264 6.20 -8.01 14.23
C TYR A 264 5.00 -8.29 15.15
N LEU A 265 4.74 -9.55 15.52
CA LEU A 265 3.64 -9.91 16.44
C LEU A 265 3.83 -9.41 17.87
N ASP A 266 5.05 -9.04 18.27
CA ASP A 266 5.29 -8.44 19.57
C ASP A 266 4.85 -6.98 19.61
N HIS A 267 4.83 -6.30 18.45
CA HIS A 267 4.59 -4.87 18.31
C HIS A 267 3.28 -4.50 17.60
N VAL A 268 2.73 -5.38 16.76
CA VAL A 268 1.52 -5.13 15.99
C VAL A 268 0.38 -6.04 16.44
N ALA A 269 -0.78 -5.45 16.67
CA ALA A 269 -2.01 -6.17 16.96
C ALA A 269 -3.15 -5.68 16.06
N GLU A 270 -4.23 -6.46 16.03
CA GLU A 270 -5.43 -6.21 15.22
C GLU A 270 -6.63 -5.96 16.12
N HIS A 271 -7.41 -4.94 15.79
CA HIS A 271 -8.73 -4.66 16.38
C HIS A 271 -9.82 -4.92 15.35
N VAL A 272 -10.99 -5.39 15.79
CA VAL A 272 -12.14 -5.74 14.97
C VAL A 272 -13.31 -4.83 15.31
N GLU A 273 -13.99 -4.35 14.28
CA GLU A 273 -15.25 -3.60 14.39
C GLU A 273 -16.40 -4.34 13.70
N PRO A 274 -17.62 -4.33 14.25
CA PRO A 274 -18.70 -5.14 13.71
C PRO A 274 -19.28 -4.67 12.38
N TRP A 275 -18.92 -3.48 11.93
CA TRP A 275 -19.48 -2.84 10.73
C TRP A 275 -18.62 -3.01 9.47
N THR A 276 -17.45 -3.71 9.54
CA THR A 276 -16.55 -3.93 8.40
C THR A 276 -15.80 -5.26 8.52
N TYR A 277 -15.47 -5.88 7.38
CA TYR A 277 -14.59 -7.07 7.37
C TYR A 277 -13.10 -6.73 7.44
N MET A 278 -12.74 -5.46 7.30
CA MET A 278 -11.36 -5.01 7.43
C MET A 278 -10.99 -4.87 8.91
N LYS A 279 -9.90 -5.50 9.33
CA LYS A 279 -9.35 -5.35 10.67
C LYS A 279 -8.44 -4.11 10.74
N PHE A 280 -8.31 -3.56 11.93
CA PHE A 280 -7.57 -2.33 12.19
C PHE A 280 -6.29 -2.64 12.97
N CYS A 281 -5.13 -2.48 12.33
CA CYS A 281 -3.85 -2.67 12.99
C CYS A 281 -3.50 -1.48 13.89
N PHE A 282 -2.85 -1.78 15.02
CA PHE A 282 -2.37 -0.80 15.98
C PHE A 282 -1.07 -1.26 16.68
N LEU A 283 -0.29 -0.32 17.20
CA LEU A 283 0.91 -0.61 17.98
C LEU A 283 0.53 -1.10 19.38
N LYS A 284 0.95 -2.32 19.74
CA LYS A 284 0.66 -2.94 21.02
C LYS A 284 1.22 -2.14 22.20
N ASP A 285 2.43 -1.61 22.04
CA ASP A 285 3.14 -0.86 23.08
C ASP A 285 2.40 0.43 23.50
N VAL A 286 1.54 0.97 22.61
CA VAL A 286 0.70 2.12 22.89
C VAL A 286 -0.74 1.71 23.23
N GLY A 287 -1.26 0.69 22.55
CA GLY A 287 -2.60 0.15 22.72
C GLY A 287 -3.66 0.82 21.84
N TRP A 288 -4.82 0.15 21.74
CA TRP A 288 -5.97 0.66 20.99
C TRP A 288 -6.76 1.67 21.85
N LYS A 289 -6.95 2.87 21.31
CA LYS A 289 -7.74 3.96 21.93
C LYS A 289 -8.89 4.46 21.03
N GLY A 290 -9.29 3.62 20.05
CA GLY A 290 -10.23 4.02 19.01
C GLY A 290 -9.54 4.75 17.84
N PHE A 291 -10.35 5.35 16.98
CA PHE A 291 -9.88 6.09 15.81
C PHE A 291 -9.49 7.53 16.23
N THR A 292 -8.34 7.66 16.87
CA THR A 292 -7.84 8.93 17.42
C THR A 292 -6.39 9.19 17.04
N ASP A 293 -6.02 10.46 16.96
CA ASP A 293 -4.65 10.95 16.75
C ASP A 293 -3.88 11.04 18.07
N GLY A 294 -2.57 11.26 17.99
CA GLY A 294 -1.70 11.61 19.09
C GLY A 294 -0.81 10.48 19.58
N VAL A 295 0.10 10.83 20.49
CA VAL A 295 1.10 9.92 21.06
C VAL A 295 0.51 8.81 21.94
N ASP A 296 -0.69 9.03 22.48
CA ASP A 296 -1.40 8.06 23.31
C ASP A 296 -2.25 7.08 22.51
N SER A 297 -2.29 7.20 21.18
CA SER A 297 -3.05 6.32 20.28
C SER A 297 -2.12 5.42 19.49
N GLY A 298 -2.34 4.09 19.54
CA GLY A 298 -1.57 3.12 18.78
C GLY A 298 -1.85 3.12 17.27
N VAL A 299 -2.67 4.04 16.75
CA VAL A 299 -2.93 4.19 15.32
C VAL A 299 -1.64 4.61 14.61
N TYR A 300 -1.30 3.92 13.53
CA TYR A 300 -0.12 4.20 12.73
C TYR A 300 -0.41 4.13 11.23
N SER A 301 0.54 4.57 10.42
CA SER A 301 0.53 4.43 8.98
C SER A 301 1.82 3.77 8.47
N VAL A 302 1.72 3.06 7.36
CA VAL A 302 2.84 2.49 6.60
C VAL A 302 2.83 2.96 5.14
N ALA A 303 1.97 3.92 4.79
CA ALA A 303 1.86 4.48 3.44
C ALA A 303 3.17 5.19 3.01
N PRO A 304 3.35 5.54 1.75
CA PRO A 304 4.58 6.19 1.27
C PRO A 304 5.09 7.33 2.16
N LEU A 305 4.23 8.24 2.57
CA LEU A 305 4.61 9.33 3.46
C LEU A 305 5.09 8.85 4.84
N ALA A 306 4.50 7.77 5.35
CA ALA A 306 4.92 7.20 6.63
C ALA A 306 6.32 6.58 6.53
N ARG A 307 6.65 5.90 5.41
CA ARG A 307 8.00 5.39 5.16
C ARG A 307 9.03 6.52 5.10
N LEU A 308 8.69 7.63 4.44
CA LEU A 308 9.55 8.82 4.42
C LEU A 308 9.74 9.41 5.83
N ASN A 309 8.68 9.48 6.63
CA ASN A 309 8.76 9.93 8.02
C ASN A 309 9.60 8.98 8.89
N ALA A 310 9.47 7.68 8.71
CA ALA A 310 10.20 6.67 9.47
C ALA A 310 11.67 6.51 9.07
N SER A 311 12.11 7.13 7.96
CA SER A 311 13.49 7.04 7.43
C SER A 311 14.28 8.34 7.62
N ASP A 312 15.58 8.29 7.42
CA ASP A 312 16.45 9.48 7.38
C ASP A 312 16.76 9.90 5.94
N GLY A 313 16.02 9.38 4.94
CA GLY A 313 16.10 9.73 3.53
C GLY A 313 15.97 8.54 2.60
N MET A 314 16.27 8.77 1.32
CA MET A 314 16.24 7.74 0.28
C MET A 314 17.65 7.21 0.01
N ALA A 315 17.76 5.95 -0.42
CA ALA A 315 19.05 5.31 -0.66
C ALA A 315 19.69 5.70 -2.01
N THR A 316 18.95 6.35 -2.92
CA THR A 316 19.44 6.78 -4.24
C THR A 316 19.44 8.30 -4.38
N PRO A 317 20.35 8.89 -5.18
CA PRO A 317 20.62 10.33 -5.17
C PRO A 317 19.42 11.21 -5.50
N ARG A 318 18.76 10.99 -6.65
CA ARG A 318 17.64 11.85 -7.11
C ARG A 318 16.41 11.70 -6.26
N ALA A 319 16.14 10.48 -5.79
CA ALA A 319 15.06 10.26 -4.85
C ALA A 319 15.34 10.94 -3.51
N HIS A 320 16.61 11.01 -3.06
CA HIS A 320 16.98 11.71 -1.84
C HIS A 320 16.79 13.23 -1.99
N GLU A 321 17.21 13.82 -3.11
CA GLU A 321 16.96 15.23 -3.43
C GLU A 321 15.44 15.53 -3.43
N ALA A 322 14.62 14.65 -4.02
CA ALA A 322 13.17 14.81 -4.04
C ALA A 322 12.53 14.64 -2.64
N TYR A 323 13.10 13.78 -1.80
CA TYR A 323 12.72 13.65 -0.40
C TYR A 323 13.02 14.93 0.39
N GLU A 324 14.22 15.50 0.26
CA GLU A 324 14.61 16.75 0.93
C GLU A 324 13.71 17.92 0.48
N GLU A 325 13.40 18.01 -0.81
CA GLU A 325 12.46 18.99 -1.34
C GLU A 325 11.07 18.86 -0.71
N LEU A 326 10.53 17.64 -0.62
CA LEU A 326 9.23 17.36 0.01
C LEU A 326 9.23 17.82 1.47
N VAL A 327 10.24 17.41 2.24
CA VAL A 327 10.36 17.73 3.66
C VAL A 327 10.49 19.24 3.86
N ALA A 328 11.36 19.91 3.10
CA ALA A 328 11.56 21.35 3.20
C ALA A 328 10.30 22.16 2.83
N THR A 329 9.62 21.76 1.75
CA THR A 329 8.41 22.46 1.26
C THR A 329 7.24 22.34 2.23
N LEU A 330 7.10 21.19 2.91
CA LEU A 330 6.00 20.91 3.83
C LEU A 330 6.30 21.24 5.29
N GLY A 331 7.34 22.03 5.55
CA GLY A 331 7.61 22.63 6.87
C GLY A 331 8.46 21.79 7.80
N GLY A 332 9.12 20.76 7.30
CA GLY A 332 9.99 19.88 8.07
C GLY A 332 9.34 18.55 8.42
N LYS A 333 10.10 17.70 9.09
CA LYS A 333 9.72 16.34 9.47
C LYS A 333 9.30 16.27 10.94
N PRO A 334 8.26 15.53 11.31
CA PRO A 334 7.42 14.67 10.47
C PRO A 334 6.35 15.45 9.68
N VAL A 335 6.08 14.99 8.45
CA VAL A 335 5.01 15.53 7.63
C VAL A 335 3.70 14.80 7.94
N HIS A 336 2.64 15.54 8.26
CA HIS A 336 1.37 14.98 8.73
C HIS A 336 0.21 15.07 7.72
N PHE A 337 0.44 15.63 6.55
CA PHE A 337 -0.57 15.89 5.54
C PHE A 337 -0.88 14.63 4.72
N THR A 338 -2.06 14.06 4.88
CA THR A 338 -2.47 12.83 4.20
C THR A 338 -2.32 12.92 2.68
N LEU A 339 -2.68 14.04 2.07
CA LEU A 339 -2.59 14.19 0.61
C LEU A 339 -1.14 14.28 0.10
N ALA A 340 -0.15 14.56 0.96
CA ALA A 340 1.26 14.48 0.62
C ALA A 340 1.73 13.04 0.30
N ASN A 341 0.93 12.01 0.59
CA ASN A 341 1.19 10.65 0.11
C ASN A 341 1.34 10.57 -1.42
N HIS A 342 0.66 11.44 -2.17
CA HIS A 342 0.81 11.47 -3.63
C HIS A 342 2.22 11.90 -4.03
N TRP A 343 2.79 12.90 -3.37
CA TRP A 343 4.17 13.32 -3.60
C TRP A 343 5.18 12.27 -3.13
N ALA A 344 5.01 11.77 -1.92
CA ALA A 344 5.86 10.71 -1.36
C ALA A 344 5.92 9.49 -2.29
N ARG A 345 4.80 9.12 -2.91
CA ARG A 345 4.73 8.02 -3.88
C ARG A 345 5.56 8.29 -5.14
N ILE A 346 5.63 9.53 -5.61
CA ILE A 346 6.48 9.89 -6.76
C ILE A 346 7.96 9.86 -6.35
N VAL A 347 8.30 10.29 -5.13
CA VAL A 347 9.67 10.13 -4.59
C VAL A 347 10.07 8.66 -4.60
N GLU A 348 9.20 7.77 -4.14
CA GLU A 348 9.44 6.32 -4.17
C GLU A 348 9.48 5.72 -5.58
N LEU A 349 8.72 6.28 -6.53
CA LEU A 349 8.81 5.90 -7.93
C LEU A 349 10.21 6.20 -8.49
N VAL A 350 10.76 7.38 -8.19
CA VAL A 350 12.14 7.74 -8.57
C VAL A 350 13.14 6.80 -7.92
N TYR A 351 12.99 6.52 -6.62
CA TYR A 351 13.84 5.56 -5.91
C TYR A 351 13.84 4.18 -6.58
N ALA A 352 12.65 3.64 -6.87
CA ALA A 352 12.52 2.35 -7.51
C ALA A 352 13.17 2.32 -8.90
N ALA A 353 13.03 3.40 -9.69
CA ALA A 353 13.62 3.52 -11.01
C ALA A 353 15.16 3.60 -10.95
N GLU A 354 15.73 4.40 -10.02
CA GLU A 354 17.18 4.46 -9.80
C GLU A 354 17.72 3.12 -9.29
N ARG A 355 16.98 2.46 -8.39
CA ARG A 355 17.38 1.13 -7.91
C ARG A 355 17.37 0.08 -9.01
N MET A 356 16.41 0.13 -9.94
CA MET A 356 16.46 -0.70 -11.15
C MET A 356 17.73 -0.47 -11.97
N ALA A 357 18.12 0.80 -12.16
CA ALA A 357 19.30 1.15 -12.93
C ALA A 357 20.60 0.63 -12.27
N GLU A 358 20.72 0.75 -10.95
CA GLU A 358 21.85 0.21 -10.19
C GLU A 358 21.95 -1.32 -10.34
N LEU A 359 20.83 -2.02 -10.17
CA LEU A 359 20.77 -3.48 -10.25
C LEU A 359 21.02 -4.00 -11.68
N ALA A 360 20.49 -3.32 -12.68
CA ALA A 360 20.71 -3.68 -14.08
C ALA A 360 22.17 -3.45 -14.52
N ALA A 361 22.87 -2.49 -13.92
CA ALA A 361 24.28 -2.22 -14.20
C ALA A 361 25.24 -3.17 -13.47
N ASP A 362 24.78 -3.91 -12.46
CA ASP A 362 25.62 -4.79 -11.65
C ASP A 362 25.93 -6.10 -12.39
N PRO A 363 27.19 -6.43 -12.70
CA PRO A 363 27.54 -7.64 -13.43
C PRO A 363 27.25 -8.93 -12.67
N GLU A 364 27.18 -8.90 -11.32
CA GLU A 364 26.91 -10.07 -10.49
C GLU A 364 25.48 -10.59 -10.71
N ILE A 365 24.55 -9.78 -11.28
CA ILE A 365 23.19 -10.22 -11.59
C ILE A 365 23.13 -11.34 -12.63
N LEU A 366 24.20 -11.52 -13.41
CA LEU A 366 24.37 -12.57 -14.43
C LEU A 366 24.95 -13.87 -13.89
N ASP A 367 25.33 -13.95 -12.60
CA ASP A 367 25.81 -15.22 -12.03
C ASP A 367 24.75 -16.32 -12.22
N PRO A 368 25.11 -17.45 -12.84
CA PRO A 368 24.18 -18.56 -13.07
C PRO A 368 23.73 -19.24 -11.78
N LYS A 369 24.43 -19.04 -10.67
CA LYS A 369 24.04 -19.56 -9.35
C LYS A 369 22.92 -18.73 -8.77
N VAL A 370 21.68 -19.09 -9.11
CA VAL A 370 20.48 -18.34 -8.70
C VAL A 370 19.60 -19.06 -7.68
N ARG A 371 20.07 -20.18 -7.13
CA ARG A 371 19.31 -20.92 -6.13
C ARG A 371 20.21 -21.72 -5.19
N THR A 372 19.91 -21.67 -3.90
CA THR A 372 20.37 -22.60 -2.87
C THR A 372 19.21 -23.55 -2.57
N LEU A 373 19.45 -24.87 -2.62
CA LEU A 373 18.39 -25.83 -2.31
C LEU A 373 18.19 -25.94 -0.79
N PRO A 374 16.95 -25.85 -0.31
CA PRO A 374 16.65 -26.05 1.11
C PRO A 374 17.02 -27.45 1.57
N THR A 375 17.55 -27.55 2.78
CA THR A 375 17.86 -28.83 3.47
C THR A 375 17.20 -28.95 4.83
N ALA A 376 16.68 -27.85 5.37
CA ALA A 376 15.97 -27.84 6.65
C ALA A 376 14.52 -28.33 6.51
N VAL A 377 14.01 -28.93 7.57
CA VAL A 377 12.57 -29.22 7.71
C VAL A 377 11.85 -27.92 7.96
N PRO A 378 10.82 -27.56 7.17
CA PRO A 378 10.10 -26.32 7.37
C PRO A 378 9.28 -26.33 8.67
N THR A 379 9.28 -25.24 9.39
CA THR A 379 8.50 -25.08 10.64
C THR A 379 7.71 -23.79 10.66
N GLU A 380 8.40 -22.67 10.67
CA GLU A 380 7.82 -21.31 10.77
C GLU A 380 8.70 -20.33 9.99
N GLY A 381 8.08 -19.40 9.30
CA GLY A 381 8.81 -18.37 8.56
C GLY A 381 8.00 -17.12 8.32
N VAL A 382 8.69 -15.97 8.39
CA VAL A 382 8.13 -14.63 8.17
C VAL A 382 8.83 -13.96 7.00
N GLY A 383 8.04 -13.48 6.05
CA GLY A 383 8.52 -12.67 4.91
C GLY A 383 7.89 -11.29 4.92
N VAL A 384 8.72 -10.26 4.76
CA VAL A 384 8.28 -8.87 4.77
C VAL A 384 8.86 -8.13 3.58
N VAL A 385 8.05 -7.28 2.96
CA VAL A 385 8.45 -6.31 1.93
C VAL A 385 7.65 -5.02 2.12
N GLU A 386 8.16 -3.92 1.59
CA GLU A 386 7.34 -2.74 1.37
C GLU A 386 6.58 -2.87 0.05
N ALA A 387 5.27 -3.08 0.13
CA ALA A 387 4.40 -2.99 -1.04
C ALA A 387 4.13 -1.51 -1.39
N PRO A 388 3.57 -1.18 -2.57
CA PRO A 388 3.26 0.21 -2.93
C PRO A 388 2.45 0.96 -1.88
N ARG A 389 1.62 0.24 -1.13
CA ARG A 389 0.70 0.76 -0.12
C ARG A 389 1.23 0.70 1.31
N GLY A 390 2.40 0.08 1.51
CA GLY A 390 3.04 -0.04 2.82
C GLY A 390 3.58 -1.42 3.13
N THR A 391 3.96 -1.63 4.36
CA THR A 391 4.55 -2.88 4.86
C THR A 391 3.57 -4.05 4.74
N LEU A 392 4.04 -5.15 4.15
CA LEU A 392 3.28 -6.38 3.93
C LEU A 392 3.98 -7.54 4.63
N PHE A 393 3.27 -8.20 5.54
CA PHE A 393 3.74 -9.38 6.27
C PHE A 393 3.06 -10.65 5.75
N HIS A 394 3.86 -11.68 5.48
CA HIS A 394 3.43 -13.06 5.28
C HIS A 394 4.09 -13.93 6.33
N HIS A 395 3.29 -14.65 7.11
CA HIS A 395 3.77 -15.52 8.19
C HIS A 395 3.12 -16.89 8.06
N TYR A 396 3.94 -17.93 7.94
CA TYR A 396 3.48 -19.30 7.75
C TYR A 396 4.03 -20.22 8.83
N ARG A 397 3.19 -21.17 9.25
CA ARG A 397 3.59 -22.34 10.03
C ARG A 397 3.21 -23.60 9.27
N THR A 398 4.04 -24.62 9.35
CA THR A 398 3.83 -25.90 8.67
C THR A 398 3.90 -27.08 9.62
N ASP A 399 3.37 -28.22 9.18
CA ASP A 399 3.69 -29.53 9.76
C ASP A 399 5.03 -30.05 9.19
N GLU A 400 5.49 -31.22 9.68
CA GLU A 400 6.73 -31.87 9.26
C GLU A 400 6.77 -32.23 7.76
N ARG A 401 5.63 -32.28 7.10
CA ARG A 401 5.48 -32.55 5.65
C ARG A 401 5.51 -31.28 4.80
N GLY A 402 5.66 -30.10 5.43
CA GLY A 402 5.62 -28.81 4.76
C GLY A 402 4.21 -28.36 4.35
N LEU A 403 3.16 -28.92 4.98
CA LEU A 403 1.79 -28.44 4.75
C LEU A 403 1.46 -27.31 5.71
N ILE A 404 0.89 -26.24 5.19
CA ILE A 404 0.50 -25.06 5.97
C ILE A 404 -0.50 -25.46 7.06
N THR A 405 -0.15 -25.24 8.32
CA THR A 405 -1.04 -25.38 9.48
C THR A 405 -1.66 -24.05 9.87
N SER A 406 -0.93 -22.94 9.66
CA SER A 406 -1.39 -21.59 9.92
C SER A 406 -0.77 -20.61 8.92
N ALA A 407 -1.56 -19.65 8.48
CA ALA A 407 -1.10 -18.49 7.73
C ALA A 407 -1.66 -17.23 8.39
N ASN A 408 -0.81 -16.22 8.58
CA ASN A 408 -1.20 -14.89 9.01
C ASN A 408 -0.67 -13.86 8.00
N LEU A 409 -1.56 -13.05 7.47
CA LEU A 409 -1.25 -12.07 6.43
C LEU A 409 -1.68 -10.69 6.93
N ILE A 410 -0.71 -9.84 7.31
CA ILE A 410 -1.00 -8.44 7.59
C ILE A 410 -0.62 -7.62 6.37
N VAL A 411 -1.64 -7.23 5.62
CA VAL A 411 -1.46 -6.58 4.31
C VAL A 411 -1.28 -5.07 4.47
N ALA A 412 -0.56 -4.45 3.53
CA ALA A 412 -0.24 -3.03 3.56
C ALA A 412 -1.46 -2.11 3.79
N THR A 413 -2.57 -2.32 3.07
CA THR A 413 -3.80 -1.55 3.26
C THR A 413 -4.42 -1.80 4.63
N GLN A 414 -4.34 -3.02 5.16
CA GLN A 414 -4.81 -3.35 6.50
C GLN A 414 -3.98 -2.64 7.59
N ASN A 415 -2.66 -2.54 7.41
CA ASN A 415 -1.80 -1.73 8.29
C ASN A 415 -2.23 -0.25 8.33
N ASN A 416 -2.75 0.28 7.22
CA ASN A 416 -3.25 1.65 7.14
C ASN A 416 -4.73 1.79 7.54
N ALA A 417 -5.45 0.71 7.81
CA ALA A 417 -6.92 0.70 7.91
C ALA A 417 -7.46 1.68 8.96
N ALA A 418 -6.87 1.68 10.17
CA ALA A 418 -7.27 2.59 11.24
C ALA A 418 -7.04 4.06 10.84
N ARG A 419 -5.90 4.32 10.21
CA ARG A 419 -5.53 5.64 9.74
C ARG A 419 -6.41 6.13 8.58
N ILE A 420 -6.81 5.23 7.68
CA ILE A 420 -7.74 5.53 6.58
C ILE A 420 -9.13 5.87 7.15
N ALA A 421 -9.65 5.05 8.08
CA ALA A 421 -10.94 5.30 8.71
C ALA A 421 -10.98 6.66 9.44
N LEU A 422 -9.91 6.98 10.20
CA LEU A 422 -9.74 8.27 10.84
C LEU A 422 -9.71 9.43 9.83
N SER A 423 -9.02 9.25 8.69
CA SER A 423 -8.94 10.28 7.64
C SER A 423 -10.29 10.55 6.99
N VAL A 424 -11.09 9.52 6.77
CA VAL A 424 -12.45 9.64 6.21
C VAL A 424 -13.37 10.37 7.18
N ASP A 425 -13.37 9.99 8.47
CA ASP A 425 -14.20 10.63 9.48
C ASP A 425 -13.85 12.12 9.66
N LYS A 426 -12.54 12.44 9.75
CA LYS A 426 -12.08 13.83 9.88
C LYS A 426 -12.44 14.66 8.65
N ALA A 427 -12.24 14.15 7.44
CA ALA A 427 -12.61 14.85 6.22
C ALA A 427 -14.11 15.07 6.11
N ALA A 428 -14.93 14.08 6.49
CA ALA A 428 -16.38 14.22 6.50
C ALA A 428 -16.85 15.32 7.45
N ARG A 429 -16.31 15.35 8.69
CA ARG A 429 -16.60 16.40 9.70
C ARG A 429 -16.17 17.80 9.27
N ALA A 430 -15.08 17.89 8.54
CA ALA A 430 -14.55 19.18 8.09
C ALA A 430 -15.25 19.75 6.85
N LEU A 431 -15.92 18.91 6.07
CA LEU A 431 -16.45 19.27 4.74
C LEU A 431 -17.98 19.29 4.68
N ILE A 432 -18.69 18.55 5.55
CA ILE A 432 -20.14 18.50 5.56
C ILE A 432 -20.67 19.30 6.74
N HIS A 433 -21.43 20.35 6.45
CA HIS A 433 -22.09 21.20 7.44
C HIS A 433 -23.57 21.38 7.07
N HIS A 434 -24.43 21.45 8.06
CA HIS A 434 -25.89 21.63 7.90
C HIS A 434 -26.55 20.59 6.98
N GLY A 435 -25.91 19.42 6.80
CA GLY A 435 -26.39 18.35 5.92
C GLY A 435 -26.23 18.66 4.43
N GLU A 436 -25.46 19.69 4.08
CA GLU A 436 -25.17 20.00 2.69
C GLU A 436 -24.10 19.04 2.12
N ALA A 437 -24.43 18.36 1.03
CA ALA A 437 -23.52 17.50 0.29
C ALA A 437 -23.72 17.70 -1.20
N ASN A 438 -22.60 17.83 -1.91
CA ASN A 438 -22.58 17.87 -3.36
C ASN A 438 -21.46 16.94 -3.89
N ASP A 439 -21.44 16.71 -5.21
CA ASP A 439 -20.51 15.76 -5.82
C ASP A 439 -19.03 16.11 -5.60
N GLY A 440 -18.67 17.40 -5.52
CA GLY A 440 -17.33 17.86 -5.20
C GLY A 440 -16.93 17.56 -3.74
N LEU A 441 -17.80 17.89 -2.78
CA LEU A 441 -17.56 17.61 -1.37
C LEU A 441 -17.42 16.10 -1.11
N LEU A 442 -18.29 15.28 -1.70
CA LEU A 442 -18.20 13.82 -1.58
C LEU A 442 -16.89 13.30 -2.18
N ASN A 443 -16.45 13.83 -3.33
CA ASN A 443 -15.15 13.47 -3.89
C ASN A 443 -13.98 13.88 -2.98
N ARG A 444 -14.05 15.04 -2.33
CA ARG A 444 -13.02 15.48 -1.38
C ARG A 444 -12.93 14.55 -0.16
N ILE A 445 -14.04 13.97 0.29
CA ILE A 445 -14.02 12.91 1.31
C ILE A 445 -13.34 11.65 0.76
N GLU A 446 -13.62 11.27 -0.49
CA GLU A 446 -12.94 10.15 -1.14
C GLU A 446 -11.43 10.39 -1.29
N MET A 447 -10.97 11.63 -1.49
CA MET A 447 -9.54 11.96 -1.56
C MET A 447 -8.79 11.57 -0.28
N ALA A 448 -9.43 11.62 0.88
CA ALA A 448 -8.84 11.26 2.16
C ALA A 448 -8.38 9.79 2.20
N PHE A 449 -9.16 8.85 1.67
CA PHE A 449 -8.72 7.45 1.58
C PHE A 449 -7.87 7.19 0.33
N ARG A 450 -8.17 7.85 -0.79
CA ARG A 450 -7.50 7.64 -2.08
C ARG A 450 -6.01 7.96 -2.03
N ALA A 451 -5.59 8.90 -1.17
CA ALA A 451 -4.18 9.21 -0.94
C ALA A 451 -3.36 8.00 -0.46
N TYR A 452 -3.98 7.06 0.25
CA TYR A 452 -3.34 5.81 0.69
C TYR A 452 -3.28 4.75 -0.41
N ASP A 453 -3.97 4.95 -1.55
CA ASP A 453 -4.06 3.95 -2.62
C ASP A 453 -4.64 2.62 -2.11
N PRO A 454 -5.81 2.59 -1.45
CA PRO A 454 -6.25 1.39 -0.76
C PRO A 454 -6.57 0.25 -1.72
N CYS A 455 -6.13 -0.95 -1.33
CA CYS A 455 -6.46 -2.22 -1.96
C CYS A 455 -7.34 -3.02 -0.99
N PHE A 456 -8.65 -2.82 -1.04
CA PHE A 456 -9.57 -3.39 -0.06
C PHE A 456 -9.70 -4.90 -0.21
N GLY A 457 -9.68 -5.41 -1.42
CA GLY A 457 -9.63 -6.84 -1.65
C GLY A 457 -8.38 -7.53 -1.07
N CYS A 458 -7.26 -6.81 -0.91
CA CYS A 458 -6.10 -7.32 -0.20
C CYS A 458 -6.28 -7.30 1.33
N ALA A 459 -7.04 -6.34 1.86
CA ALA A 459 -7.16 -6.11 3.29
C ALA A 459 -8.19 -7.02 4.01
N THR A 460 -8.90 -7.88 3.27
CA THR A 460 -10.02 -8.67 3.79
C THR A 460 -9.84 -10.17 3.50
N HIS A 461 -8.84 -10.80 4.10
CA HIS A 461 -8.49 -12.20 3.90
C HIS A 461 -8.73 -13.11 5.12
N SER A 462 -9.26 -12.56 6.22
CA SER A 462 -9.64 -13.32 7.41
C SER A 462 -10.99 -14.02 7.25
N LEU A 463 -11.24 -15.07 8.06
CA LEU A 463 -12.50 -15.81 8.02
C LEU A 463 -13.62 -15.12 8.78
N PRO A 464 -14.90 -15.37 8.37
CA PRO A 464 -16.07 -14.93 9.10
C PRO A 464 -16.13 -15.39 10.56
N GLY A 465 -15.54 -16.49 10.95
CA GLY A 465 -15.57 -16.98 12.34
C GLY A 465 -14.64 -16.24 13.31
N GLN A 466 -13.81 -15.33 12.80
CA GLN A 466 -12.94 -14.47 13.60
C GLN A 466 -13.48 -13.04 13.75
N MET A 467 -14.64 -12.78 13.16
CA MET A 467 -15.32 -11.48 13.20
C MET A 467 -16.78 -11.69 13.61
N PRO A 468 -17.31 -10.89 14.52
CA PRO A 468 -18.73 -10.98 14.89
C PRO A 468 -19.60 -10.72 13.65
N LEU A 469 -20.53 -11.62 13.37
CA LEU A 469 -21.56 -11.43 12.38
C LEU A 469 -22.83 -10.93 13.05
N ILE A 470 -23.26 -9.72 12.72
CA ILE A 470 -24.54 -9.18 13.15
C ILE A 470 -25.49 -9.19 11.95
N VAL A 471 -26.61 -9.89 12.08
CA VAL A 471 -27.67 -9.92 11.08
C VAL A 471 -28.88 -9.18 11.63
N GLU A 472 -29.15 -8.01 11.08
CA GLU A 472 -30.35 -7.25 11.36
C GLU A 472 -31.45 -7.62 10.37
N ILE A 473 -32.56 -8.12 10.88
CA ILE A 473 -33.76 -8.37 10.09
C ILE A 473 -34.72 -7.20 10.33
N ARG A 474 -35.01 -6.47 9.25
CA ARG A 474 -35.91 -5.31 9.29
C ARG A 474 -37.17 -5.58 8.50
N ASP A 475 -38.28 -4.97 8.92
CA ASP A 475 -39.54 -5.02 8.17
C ASP A 475 -39.50 -4.07 6.95
N ALA A 476 -40.59 -4.09 6.16
CA ALA A 476 -40.69 -3.24 4.96
C ALA A 476 -40.70 -1.72 5.28
N GLY A 477 -40.98 -1.34 6.53
CA GLY A 477 -40.90 0.04 7.03
C GLY A 477 -39.51 0.42 7.57
N GLY A 478 -38.56 -0.53 7.56
CA GLY A 478 -37.19 -0.33 8.06
C GLY A 478 -37.03 -0.54 9.57
N ALA A 479 -38.07 -0.91 10.31
CA ALA A 479 -37.99 -1.18 11.74
C ALA A 479 -37.24 -2.51 12.01
N LEU A 480 -36.36 -2.52 13.01
CA LEU A 480 -35.63 -3.72 13.42
C LEU A 480 -36.59 -4.76 14.00
N VAL A 481 -36.75 -5.90 13.35
CA VAL A 481 -37.57 -7.01 13.77
C VAL A 481 -36.79 -8.01 14.63
N ARG A 482 -35.54 -8.26 14.25
CA ARG A 482 -34.68 -9.22 14.94
C ARG A 482 -33.22 -8.91 14.65
N GLU A 483 -32.39 -9.09 15.67
CA GLU A 483 -30.94 -9.12 15.55
C GLU A 483 -30.44 -10.53 15.87
N ILE A 484 -29.51 -11.02 15.08
CA ILE A 484 -28.81 -12.29 15.30
C ILE A 484 -27.32 -11.97 15.33
N GLN A 485 -26.69 -12.18 16.48
CA GLN A 485 -25.24 -12.07 16.62
C GLN A 485 -24.63 -13.47 16.64
N ARG A 486 -23.52 -13.63 15.95
CA ARG A 486 -22.73 -14.85 15.91
C ARG A 486 -21.31 -14.50 16.31
N ASP A 487 -20.84 -15.10 17.38
CA ASP A 487 -19.48 -14.99 17.90
C ASP A 487 -18.45 -15.73 17.03
#